data_47d92ad11cf88a65fa2cd449c6538b20
#
_entry.id   47d92ad11cf88a65fa2cd449c6538b20
#
_cell.length_a   1.000
_cell.length_b   1.000
_cell.length_c   1.000
_cell.angle_alpha   90.00
_cell.angle_beta   90.00
_cell.angle_gamma   90.00
#
_symmetry.space_group_name_H-M   'P 1'
#
loop_
_entity.id
_entity.type
_entity.pdbx_description
1 polymer ?
#
loop_
_entity_poly.entity_id
_entity_poly.type
_entity_poly.pdbx_seq_one_letter_code
_entity_poly.pdbx_strand_id
1 'polypeptide(L)'
;MKRRDALKIMGAGVASVFMLNIAPKTHAAILKDREKSKKRLVFYFTATGNSLFIAKQFSDAPLSIPQELKKGNLIYEADEIGFVFPDYAASAPMIVREFIEKAQFKADYIFSVITFGNASVNVAEWWNNFAKGHGLNNNYVNSILMVDNYLPVFDMNEQMKIDKKTDENIATIISDIIARKDFIAPSDMGWFTEDMLKNMQDMHFSQKCNQLIKLDTGRCIECSTCIDVCPRGNFSLTPEGLEYDGKCEFCLACIQNCPQHALSLERERNKDARYRHPDVSLNEIKRANKQ
;
A
#
# COMPACT_ATOMS: atom_id res chain seq x y z
N MET A 1 28.34 -52.39 61.87
CA MET A 1 27.25 -51.93 62.77
C MET A 1 26.41 -51.01 61.98
N LYS A 2 25.25 -51.46 61.54
CA LYS A 2 23.91 -51.07 62.04
C LYS A 2 23.64 -49.58 61.80
N ARG A 3 22.64 -49.06 61.07
CA ARG A 3 21.26 -49.44 60.80
C ARG A 3 20.76 -48.35 59.84
N ARG A 4 20.07 -48.65 58.75
CA ARG A 4 18.58 -48.69 58.64
C ARG A 4 17.86 -47.45 59.11
N ASP A 5 17.21 -46.82 58.22
CA ASP A 5 15.78 -46.57 57.92
C ASP A 5 15.64 -45.10 57.55
N ALA A 6 14.85 -44.59 56.69
CA ALA A 6 13.62 -45.06 56.11
C ALA A 6 13.27 -44.21 54.87
N LEU A 7 12.65 -44.86 53.94
CA LEU A 7 11.89 -44.21 52.84
C LEU A 7 10.97 -43.10 53.33
N LYS A 8 10.95 -41.97 52.64
CA LYS A 8 9.70 -41.29 52.34
C LYS A 8 9.67 -40.89 50.88
N ILE A 9 8.88 -41.62 50.14
CA ILE A 9 8.36 -41.30 48.84
C ILE A 9 7.47 -40.10 49.01
N MET A 10 7.83 -38.96 48.35
CA MET A 10 6.90 -37.93 48.03
C MET A 10 6.92 -37.73 46.54
N GLY A 11 5.84 -38.11 45.90
CA GLY A 11 5.62 -38.03 44.51
C GLY A 11 5.74 -36.58 43.99
N ALA A 12 6.73 -36.34 43.16
CA ALA A 12 6.77 -35.18 42.32
C ALA A 12 5.88 -35.50 41.13
N GLY A 13 4.65 -34.95 41.15
CA GLY A 13 3.78 -34.92 40.00
C GLY A 13 4.51 -34.25 38.86
N VAL A 14 4.78 -35.00 37.82
CA VAL A 14 5.18 -34.45 36.51
C VAL A 14 4.00 -33.68 35.98
N ALA A 15 3.98 -32.38 36.24
CA ALA A 15 3.12 -31.47 35.53
C ALA A 15 3.62 -31.46 34.08
N SER A 16 3.00 -32.28 33.23
CA SER A 16 3.10 -32.17 31.81
C SER A 16 2.62 -30.80 31.37
N VAL A 17 3.51 -29.86 31.28
CA VAL A 17 3.24 -28.61 30.57
C VAL A 17 3.00 -29.00 29.11
N PHE A 18 1.74 -29.20 28.77
CA PHE A 18 1.31 -29.15 27.36
C PHE A 18 1.65 -27.75 26.87
N MET A 19 2.86 -27.59 26.33
CA MET A 19 3.15 -26.51 25.39
C MET A 19 2.23 -26.76 24.20
N LEU A 20 1.05 -26.13 24.23
CA LEU A 20 0.29 -25.93 23.02
C LEU A 20 1.22 -25.19 22.06
N ASN A 21 1.75 -25.91 21.08
CA ASN A 21 2.33 -25.35 19.87
C ASN A 21 1.18 -24.62 19.13
N ILE A 22 0.81 -23.45 19.61
CA ILE A 22 0.00 -22.51 18.85
C ILE A 22 0.98 -21.96 17.83
N ALA A 23 0.98 -22.54 16.61
CA ALA A 23 1.60 -21.89 15.48
C ALA A 23 1.11 -20.43 15.48
N PRO A 24 2.00 -19.44 15.26
CA PRO A 24 1.57 -18.05 15.23
C PRO A 24 0.49 -17.96 14.16
N LYS A 25 -0.76 -17.73 14.60
CA LYS A 25 -1.86 -17.43 13.67
C LYS A 25 -1.36 -16.27 12.83
N THR A 26 -1.46 -16.37 11.51
CA THR A 26 -1.16 -15.24 10.65
C THR A 26 -1.95 -14.04 11.15
N HIS A 27 -1.40 -12.84 11.10
CA HIS A 27 -2.04 -11.63 11.60
C HIS A 27 -3.47 -11.46 11.06
N ALA A 28 -3.72 -11.90 9.81
CA ALA A 28 -5.06 -12.01 9.23
C ALA A 28 -6.00 -12.94 10.03
N ALA A 29 -5.52 -14.01 10.62
CA ALA A 29 -6.34 -14.93 11.41
C ALA A 29 -6.73 -14.35 12.79
N ILE A 30 -5.87 -13.51 13.38
CA ILE A 30 -6.18 -12.81 14.65
C ILE A 30 -7.27 -11.75 14.43
N LEU A 31 -7.22 -11.05 13.28
CA LEU A 31 -8.28 -10.12 12.89
C LEU A 31 -9.63 -10.83 12.71
N LYS A 32 -9.64 -11.99 12.04
CA LYS A 32 -10.86 -12.79 11.79
C LYS A 32 -11.60 -13.24 13.05
N ASP A 33 -10.90 -13.59 14.14
CA ASP A 33 -11.54 -14.07 15.36
C ASP A 33 -12.26 -12.94 16.15
N ARG A 34 -11.86 -11.67 16.00
CA ARG A 34 -12.49 -10.51 16.63
C ARG A 34 -13.56 -9.83 15.78
N GLU A 35 -13.62 -10.09 14.49
CA GLU A 35 -14.42 -9.35 13.50
C GLU A 35 -15.78 -9.93 13.16
N LYS A 36 -16.23 -11.01 13.78
CA LYS A 36 -17.53 -11.64 13.42
C LYS A 36 -18.76 -10.73 13.59
N SER A 37 -18.60 -9.49 14.06
CA SER A 37 -19.71 -8.56 14.27
C SER A 37 -19.51 -7.13 13.74
N LYS A 38 -18.30 -6.73 13.31
CA LYS A 38 -18.04 -5.33 12.88
C LYS A 38 -17.90 -5.23 11.37
N LYS A 39 -18.59 -4.24 10.80
CA LYS A 39 -18.43 -3.87 9.39
C LYS A 39 -17.18 -3.02 9.24
N ARG A 40 -16.18 -3.52 8.50
CA ARG A 40 -14.98 -2.76 8.12
C ARG A 40 -14.93 -2.60 6.62
N LEU A 41 -14.69 -1.38 6.14
CA LEU A 41 -14.38 -1.07 4.74
C LEU A 41 -12.92 -0.63 4.64
N VAL A 42 -12.16 -1.18 3.70
CA VAL A 42 -10.77 -0.78 3.46
C VAL A 42 -10.63 -0.37 2.01
N PHE A 43 -10.36 0.89 1.79
CA PHE A 43 -10.12 1.47 0.47
C PHE A 43 -8.63 1.50 0.17
N TYR A 44 -8.27 1.18 -1.07
CA TYR A 44 -6.86 1.22 -1.44
C TYR A 44 -6.64 1.74 -2.86
N PHE A 45 -5.43 2.29 -3.06
CA PHE A 45 -4.87 2.51 -4.38
C PHE A 45 -3.49 1.86 -4.46
N THR A 46 -3.19 1.20 -5.58
CA THR A 46 -1.90 0.53 -5.81
C THR A 46 -1.47 0.58 -7.27
N ALA A 47 -0.17 0.76 -7.49
CA ALA A 47 0.46 0.69 -8.83
C ALA A 47 1.18 -0.65 -9.05
N THR A 48 1.93 -1.10 -8.04
CA THR A 48 2.83 -2.26 -8.12
C THR A 48 2.55 -3.33 -7.07
N GLY A 49 1.50 -3.16 -6.26
CA GLY A 49 1.04 -4.16 -5.30
C GLY A 49 1.32 -3.85 -3.83
N ASN A 50 2.27 -2.97 -3.48
CA ASN A 50 2.60 -2.69 -2.08
C ASN A 50 1.37 -2.35 -1.24
N SER A 51 0.61 -1.34 -1.62
CA SER A 51 -0.57 -0.91 -0.86
C SER A 51 -1.69 -1.94 -0.88
N LEU A 52 -1.86 -2.73 -1.95
CA LEU A 52 -2.83 -3.82 -1.97
C LEU A 52 -2.43 -4.94 -1.00
N PHE A 53 -1.14 -5.30 -0.95
CA PHE A 53 -0.65 -6.26 0.03
C PHE A 53 -0.96 -5.83 1.46
N ILE A 54 -0.73 -4.56 1.79
CA ILE A 54 -1.07 -3.99 3.10
C ILE A 54 -2.59 -3.95 3.33
N ALA A 55 -3.39 -3.55 2.32
CA ALA A 55 -4.85 -3.51 2.46
C ALA A 55 -5.46 -4.88 2.77
N LYS A 56 -4.89 -5.96 2.20
CA LYS A 56 -5.28 -7.35 2.48
C LYS A 56 -5.00 -7.79 3.93
N GLN A 57 -4.14 -7.09 4.66
CA GLN A 57 -3.92 -7.38 6.09
C GLN A 57 -5.11 -6.91 6.96
N PHE A 58 -5.95 -6.02 6.43
CA PHE A 58 -7.08 -5.43 7.15
C PHE A 58 -8.45 -5.87 6.62
N SER A 59 -8.52 -6.41 5.40
CA SER A 59 -9.78 -6.87 4.79
C SER A 59 -9.52 -7.99 3.78
N ASP A 60 -10.37 -9.02 3.76
CA ASP A 60 -10.34 -10.08 2.75
C ASP A 60 -10.81 -9.57 1.37
N ALA A 61 -11.56 -8.47 1.34
CA ALA A 61 -12.12 -7.86 0.13
C ALA A 61 -11.93 -6.33 0.15
N PRO A 62 -10.68 -5.83 0.08
CA PRO A 62 -10.45 -4.39 0.05
C PRO A 62 -10.99 -3.77 -1.25
N LEU A 63 -11.47 -2.53 -1.15
CA LEU A 63 -12.13 -1.78 -2.21
C LEU A 63 -11.12 -0.91 -2.97
N SER A 64 -11.03 -1.10 -4.27
CA SER A 64 -10.12 -0.30 -5.09
C SER A 64 -10.69 1.10 -5.32
N ILE A 65 -9.96 2.14 -4.94
CA ILE A 65 -10.33 3.54 -5.16
C ILE A 65 -10.62 3.83 -6.64
N PRO A 66 -9.79 3.41 -7.63
CA PRO A 66 -10.14 3.54 -9.05
C PRO A 66 -11.49 2.94 -9.44
N GLN A 67 -11.87 1.80 -8.85
CA GLN A 67 -13.16 1.16 -9.15
C GLN A 67 -14.32 1.83 -8.41
N GLU A 68 -14.08 2.32 -7.19
CA GLU A 68 -15.10 3.05 -6.44
C GLU A 68 -15.46 4.38 -7.13
N LEU A 69 -14.47 5.09 -7.67
CA LEU A 69 -14.70 6.36 -8.39
C LEU A 69 -15.60 6.23 -9.64
N LYS A 70 -15.80 5.02 -10.18
CA LYS A 70 -16.74 4.77 -11.27
C LYS A 70 -18.20 4.69 -10.82
N LYS A 71 -18.42 4.54 -9.52
CA LYS A 71 -19.77 4.43 -8.98
C LYS A 71 -20.45 5.80 -8.89
N GLY A 72 -21.73 5.84 -9.12
CA GLY A 72 -22.50 7.11 -9.07
C GLY A 72 -22.78 7.58 -7.64
N ASN A 73 -22.70 6.69 -6.64
CA ASN A 73 -22.92 7.02 -5.23
C ASN A 73 -21.69 6.67 -4.41
N LEU A 74 -21.06 7.67 -3.80
CA LEU A 74 -19.84 7.57 -3.03
C LEU A 74 -20.12 7.87 -1.55
N ILE A 75 -21.12 7.21 -0.96
CA ILE A 75 -21.48 7.33 0.45
C ILE A 75 -21.19 6.01 1.15
N TYR A 76 -20.35 6.05 2.18
CA TYR A 76 -19.87 4.86 2.88
C TYR A 76 -20.10 4.99 4.38
N GLU A 77 -20.76 3.98 4.94
CA GLU A 77 -21.01 3.87 6.38
C GLU A 77 -20.56 2.49 6.87
N ALA A 78 -19.74 2.47 7.91
CA ALA A 78 -19.19 1.27 8.53
C ALA A 78 -18.79 1.56 9.98
N ASP A 79 -18.52 0.51 10.79
CA ASP A 79 -17.94 0.69 12.11
C ASP A 79 -16.49 1.17 12.04
N GLU A 80 -15.76 0.69 11.02
CA GLU A 80 -14.37 1.05 10.79
C GLU A 80 -14.11 1.28 9.30
N ILE A 81 -13.39 2.36 8.99
CA ILE A 81 -12.97 2.66 7.62
C ILE A 81 -11.45 2.82 7.57
N GLY A 82 -10.81 2.09 6.64
CA GLY A 82 -9.38 2.15 6.39
C GLY A 82 -9.04 2.70 5.02
N PHE A 83 -7.92 3.42 4.91
CA PHE A 83 -7.34 3.89 3.66
C PHE A 83 -5.90 3.40 3.55
N VAL A 84 -5.54 2.78 2.41
CA VAL A 84 -4.20 2.28 2.16
C VAL A 84 -3.73 2.72 0.77
N PHE A 85 -2.67 3.52 0.70
CA PHE A 85 -2.19 4.09 -0.55
C PHE A 85 -0.69 4.41 -0.47
N PRO A 86 -0.01 4.59 -1.62
CA PRO A 86 1.41 4.94 -1.63
C PRO A 86 1.62 6.43 -1.38
N ASP A 87 2.76 6.75 -0.76
CA ASP A 87 3.31 8.09 -0.71
C ASP A 87 3.82 8.50 -2.11
N TYR A 88 3.32 9.62 -2.62
CA TYR A 88 3.84 10.28 -3.82
C TYR A 88 4.31 11.69 -3.49
N ALA A 89 5.63 11.85 -3.41
CA ALA A 89 6.28 13.12 -3.11
C ALA A 89 5.79 13.76 -1.77
N ALA A 90 5.82 12.97 -0.69
CA ALA A 90 5.35 13.36 0.64
C ALA A 90 3.87 13.76 0.68
N SER A 91 3.03 13.10 -0.14
CA SER A 91 1.59 13.37 -0.22
C SER A 91 0.82 12.18 -0.81
N ALA A 92 -0.51 12.29 -0.85
CA ALA A 92 -1.35 11.27 -1.47
C ALA A 92 -1.40 11.41 -3.00
N PRO A 93 -1.54 10.29 -3.76
CA PRO A 93 -1.82 10.31 -5.19
C PRO A 93 -3.07 11.13 -5.53
N MET A 94 -3.11 11.75 -6.71
CA MET A 94 -4.25 12.59 -7.13
C MET A 94 -5.57 11.81 -7.12
N ILE A 95 -5.56 10.54 -7.51
CA ILE A 95 -6.76 9.70 -7.51
C ILE A 95 -7.30 9.43 -6.10
N VAL A 96 -6.43 9.38 -5.10
CA VAL A 96 -6.82 9.23 -3.69
C VAL A 96 -7.42 10.54 -3.17
N ARG A 97 -6.80 11.67 -3.50
CA ARG A 97 -7.34 13.01 -3.14
C ARG A 97 -8.73 13.20 -3.75
N GLU A 98 -8.89 12.92 -5.04
CA GLU A 98 -10.17 13.00 -5.75
C GLU A 98 -11.27 12.15 -5.09
N PHE A 99 -10.90 10.95 -4.61
CA PHE A 99 -11.85 10.09 -3.92
C PHE A 99 -12.32 10.70 -2.60
N ILE A 100 -11.42 11.26 -1.81
CA ILE A 100 -11.76 11.93 -0.55
C ILE A 100 -12.61 13.20 -0.78
N GLU A 101 -12.32 13.95 -1.83
CA GLU A 101 -13.07 15.16 -2.20
C GLU A 101 -14.51 14.85 -2.64
N LYS A 102 -14.75 13.69 -3.27
CA LYS A 102 -16.04 13.31 -3.84
C LYS A 102 -16.90 12.43 -2.94
N ALA A 103 -16.28 11.69 -2.02
CA ALA A 103 -16.96 10.70 -1.21
C ALA A 103 -17.33 11.24 0.19
N GLN A 104 -18.35 10.62 0.78
CA GLN A 104 -18.76 10.86 2.16
C GLN A 104 -18.52 9.61 2.99
N PHE A 105 -17.93 9.79 4.16
CA PHE A 105 -17.56 8.70 5.04
C PHE A 105 -18.17 8.90 6.43
N LYS A 106 -18.75 7.83 6.99
CA LYS A 106 -19.23 7.80 8.37
C LYS A 106 -18.75 6.53 9.03
N ALA A 107 -17.93 6.66 10.07
CA ALA A 107 -17.42 5.55 10.85
C ALA A 107 -17.08 5.99 12.28
N ASP A 108 -17.06 5.01 13.20
CA ASP A 108 -16.63 5.24 14.58
C ASP A 108 -15.10 5.27 14.73
N TYR A 109 -14.39 4.67 13.78
CA TYR A 109 -12.93 4.63 13.76
C TYR A 109 -12.41 4.67 12.33
N ILE A 110 -11.53 5.62 12.04
CA ILE A 110 -10.93 5.81 10.73
C ILE A 110 -9.41 5.68 10.84
N PHE A 111 -8.82 4.83 10.01
CA PHE A 111 -7.38 4.64 9.98
C PHE A 111 -6.81 4.77 8.56
N SER A 112 -5.57 5.20 8.47
CA SER A 112 -4.82 5.27 7.21
C SER A 112 -3.43 4.68 7.36
N VAL A 113 -3.02 3.85 6.40
CA VAL A 113 -1.68 3.25 6.33
C VAL A 113 -1.05 3.62 4.99
N ILE A 114 0.02 4.40 5.03
CA ILE A 114 0.67 4.96 3.84
C ILE A 114 1.93 4.17 3.54
N THR A 115 2.01 3.55 2.36
CA THR A 115 3.22 2.80 1.97
C THR A 115 4.25 3.75 1.36
N PHE A 116 5.50 3.71 1.85
CA PHE A 116 6.60 4.52 1.33
C PHE A 116 7.85 3.68 1.09
N GLY A 117 8.79 4.17 0.30
CA GLY A 117 9.95 3.38 -0.13
C GLY A 117 11.29 3.77 0.49
N ASN A 118 11.50 5.05 0.81
CA ASN A 118 12.77 5.56 1.31
C ASN A 118 12.60 6.48 2.53
N ALA A 119 11.82 7.55 2.39
CA ALA A 119 11.55 8.48 3.48
C ALA A 119 10.07 8.88 3.47
N SER A 120 9.41 8.81 4.62
CA SER A 120 8.00 9.23 4.77
C SER A 120 7.83 10.72 5.04
N VAL A 121 8.91 11.36 5.45
CA VAL A 121 9.02 12.81 5.75
C VAL A 121 7.85 13.31 6.61
N ASN A 122 6.84 13.95 6.01
CA ASN A 122 5.65 14.47 6.69
C ASN A 122 4.34 13.91 6.15
N VAL A 123 4.37 12.83 5.37
CA VAL A 123 3.19 12.35 4.63
C VAL A 123 1.99 12.02 5.54
N ALA A 124 2.23 11.54 6.77
CA ALA A 124 1.16 11.21 7.71
C ALA A 124 0.43 12.46 8.20
N GLU A 125 1.16 13.50 8.60
CA GLU A 125 0.57 14.78 9.00
C GLU A 125 -0.07 15.50 7.82
N TRP A 126 0.61 15.50 6.66
CA TRP A 126 0.07 16.07 5.43
C TRP A 126 -1.29 15.43 5.09
N TRP A 127 -1.36 14.10 5.10
CA TRP A 127 -2.60 13.37 4.83
C TRP A 127 -3.69 13.66 5.86
N ASN A 128 -3.36 13.66 7.14
CA ASN A 128 -4.32 13.96 8.19
C ASN A 128 -4.93 15.35 8.03
N ASN A 129 -4.11 16.36 7.71
CA ASN A 129 -4.56 17.72 7.49
C ASN A 129 -5.43 17.85 6.21
N PHE A 130 -5.00 17.20 5.12
CA PHE A 130 -5.78 17.16 3.88
C PHE A 130 -7.14 16.50 4.10
N ALA A 131 -7.17 15.32 4.68
CA ALA A 131 -8.39 14.56 4.95
C ALA A 131 -9.36 15.33 5.86
N LYS A 132 -8.84 15.95 6.93
CA LYS A 132 -9.62 16.79 7.85
C LYS A 132 -10.24 17.99 7.14
N GLY A 133 -9.52 18.63 6.21
CA GLY A 133 -10.04 19.71 5.39
C GLY A 133 -11.23 19.31 4.52
N HIS A 134 -11.41 18.01 4.26
CA HIS A 134 -12.52 17.43 3.50
C HIS A 134 -13.52 16.64 4.37
N GLY A 135 -13.51 16.88 5.68
CA GLY A 135 -14.46 16.27 6.62
C GLY A 135 -14.15 14.84 7.07
N LEU A 136 -13.00 14.29 6.71
CA LEU A 136 -12.54 12.96 7.13
C LEU A 136 -11.60 13.09 8.34
N ASN A 137 -12.05 12.70 9.53
CA ASN A 137 -11.25 12.75 10.74
C ASN A 137 -10.60 11.40 11.01
N ASN A 138 -9.29 11.28 10.77
CA ASN A 138 -8.55 10.05 11.09
C ASN A 138 -8.33 9.92 12.60
N ASN A 139 -8.55 8.73 13.14
CA ASN A 139 -8.07 8.34 14.47
C ASN A 139 -6.62 7.87 14.40
N TYR A 140 -6.26 7.16 13.35
CA TYR A 140 -4.92 6.59 13.21
C TYR A 140 -4.36 6.89 11.82
N VAL A 141 -3.15 7.43 11.75
CA VAL A 141 -2.38 7.56 10.51
C VAL A 141 -0.95 7.12 10.77
N ASN A 142 -0.50 6.14 10.04
CA ASN A 142 0.88 5.68 10.09
C ASN A 142 1.41 5.39 8.68
N SER A 143 2.73 5.33 8.57
CA SER A 143 3.40 4.96 7.33
C SER A 143 4.19 3.66 7.49
N ILE A 144 4.32 2.88 6.40
CA ILE A 144 5.04 1.61 6.40
C ILE A 144 6.06 1.56 5.28
N LEU A 145 7.30 1.22 5.66
CA LEU A 145 8.41 1.08 4.72
C LEU A 145 8.25 -0.17 3.87
N MET A 146 8.27 0.01 2.54
CA MET A 146 8.15 -1.02 1.53
C MET A 146 9.29 -0.88 0.50
N VAL A 147 9.30 -1.73 -0.53
CA VAL A 147 10.23 -1.58 -1.66
C VAL A 147 9.97 -0.24 -2.35
N ASP A 148 11.00 0.61 -2.46
CA ASP A 148 10.90 1.81 -3.28
C ASP A 148 10.92 1.43 -4.76
N ASN A 149 9.91 1.86 -5.49
CA ASN A 149 9.73 1.49 -6.89
C ASN A 149 9.73 2.68 -7.84
N TYR A 150 10.30 3.81 -7.42
CA TYR A 150 10.46 5.00 -8.24
C TYR A 150 11.65 4.86 -9.18
N LEU A 151 11.40 4.41 -10.40
CA LEU A 151 12.39 4.03 -11.42
C LEU A 151 13.43 5.10 -11.76
N PRO A 152 13.12 6.42 -11.77
CA PRO A 152 14.13 7.43 -12.06
C PRO A 152 15.30 7.46 -11.06
N VAL A 153 15.10 7.01 -9.84
CA VAL A 153 16.08 7.09 -8.75
C VAL A 153 16.63 5.71 -8.37
N PHE A 154 15.80 4.66 -8.39
CA PHE A 154 16.14 3.37 -7.79
C PHE A 154 16.24 2.24 -8.81
N ASP A 155 17.24 1.37 -8.63
CA ASP A 155 17.31 0.07 -9.30
C ASP A 155 16.47 -0.96 -8.53
N MET A 156 15.51 -1.59 -9.20
CA MET A 156 14.61 -2.55 -8.56
C MET A 156 15.33 -3.79 -8.05
N ASN A 157 16.40 -4.23 -8.72
CA ASN A 157 17.19 -5.37 -8.26
C ASN A 157 17.94 -5.07 -6.95
N GLU A 158 18.32 -3.82 -6.73
CA GLU A 158 18.94 -3.38 -5.47
C GLU A 158 17.88 -3.19 -4.39
N GLN A 159 16.77 -2.54 -4.71
CA GLN A 159 15.71 -2.27 -3.75
C GLN A 159 15.07 -3.54 -3.18
N MET A 160 14.90 -4.60 -4.00
CA MET A 160 14.35 -5.88 -3.55
C MET A 160 15.27 -6.65 -2.59
N LYS A 161 16.56 -6.31 -2.51
CA LYS A 161 17.52 -6.93 -1.58
C LYS A 161 17.52 -6.31 -0.18
N ILE A 162 16.94 -5.12 -0.05
CA ILE A 162 16.91 -4.38 1.22
C ILE A 162 15.79 -4.97 2.09
N ASP A 163 16.17 -5.50 3.25
CA ASP A 163 15.19 -5.90 4.27
C ASP A 163 14.48 -4.66 4.83
N LYS A 164 13.20 -4.54 4.52
CA LYS A 164 12.34 -3.43 4.95
C LYS A 164 11.63 -3.72 6.28
N LYS A 165 11.86 -4.89 6.90
CA LYS A 165 11.22 -5.34 8.13
C LYS A 165 9.69 -5.23 8.06
N THR A 166 9.14 -5.51 6.90
CA THR A 166 7.73 -5.27 6.58
C THR A 166 6.81 -6.02 7.53
N ASP A 167 7.11 -7.29 7.84
CA ASP A 167 6.28 -8.13 8.71
C ASP A 167 6.23 -7.60 10.15
N GLU A 168 7.37 -7.15 10.70
CA GLU A 168 7.44 -6.57 12.05
C GLU A 168 6.64 -5.26 12.12
N ASN A 169 6.79 -4.41 11.09
CA ASN A 169 6.10 -3.13 11.01
C ASN A 169 4.58 -3.32 10.83
N ILE A 170 4.16 -4.28 10.00
CA ILE A 170 2.74 -4.66 9.85
C ILE A 170 2.15 -5.11 11.19
N ALA A 171 2.86 -5.98 11.92
CA ALA A 171 2.39 -6.49 13.21
C ALA A 171 2.09 -5.36 14.21
N THR A 172 2.97 -4.37 14.27
CA THR A 172 2.78 -3.18 15.13
C THR A 172 1.55 -2.37 14.71
N ILE A 173 1.42 -2.06 13.42
CA ILE A 173 0.29 -1.29 12.89
C ILE A 173 -1.04 -2.02 13.13
N ILE A 174 -1.08 -3.34 12.89
CA ILE A 174 -2.28 -4.15 13.15
C ILE A 174 -2.66 -4.11 14.63
N SER A 175 -1.68 -4.26 15.53
CA SER A 175 -1.92 -4.20 16.97
C SER A 175 -2.51 -2.86 17.40
N ASP A 176 -1.97 -1.76 16.89
CA ASP A 176 -2.45 -0.41 17.17
C ASP A 176 -3.90 -0.21 16.68
N ILE A 177 -4.22 -0.66 15.47
CA ILE A 177 -5.56 -0.54 14.87
C ILE A 177 -6.57 -1.42 15.62
N ILE A 178 -6.21 -2.65 16.01
CA ILE A 178 -7.06 -3.52 16.84
C ILE A 178 -7.37 -2.87 18.21
N ALA A 179 -6.38 -2.21 18.79
CA ALA A 179 -6.54 -1.47 20.02
C ALA A 179 -7.31 -0.14 19.84
N ARG A 180 -7.67 0.23 18.61
CA ARG A 180 -8.30 1.51 18.23
C ARG A 180 -7.52 2.70 18.78
N LYS A 181 -6.20 2.66 18.64
CA LYS A 181 -5.31 3.71 19.12
C LYS A 181 -5.53 5.00 18.35
N ASP A 182 -5.58 6.12 19.03
CA ASP A 182 -5.51 7.44 18.44
C ASP A 182 -4.02 7.82 18.27
N PHE A 183 -3.58 7.92 16.99
CA PHE A 183 -2.17 8.19 16.70
C PHE A 183 -2.01 8.75 15.29
N ILE A 184 -1.31 9.84 15.18
CA ILE A 184 -0.83 10.38 13.90
C ILE A 184 0.70 10.34 13.96
N ALA A 185 1.32 9.60 13.02
CA ALA A 185 2.77 9.51 12.98
C ALA A 185 3.39 10.89 12.81
N PRO A 186 4.34 11.28 13.67
CA PRO A 186 4.97 12.59 13.60
C PRO A 186 5.83 12.72 12.34
N SER A 187 5.97 13.95 11.85
CA SER A 187 6.88 14.26 10.76
C SER A 187 8.34 14.07 11.18
N ASP A 188 9.11 13.47 10.28
CA ASP A 188 10.58 13.47 10.36
C ASP A 188 11.11 14.20 9.11
N MET A 189 11.22 15.52 9.23
CA MET A 189 11.65 16.37 8.12
C MET A 189 13.11 16.15 7.75
N GLY A 190 13.95 15.65 8.68
CA GLY A 190 15.36 15.48 8.43
C GLY A 190 15.99 16.77 7.87
N TRP A 191 16.48 16.69 6.62
CA TRP A 191 17.04 17.84 5.90
C TRP A 191 16.05 18.49 4.92
N PHE A 192 14.80 17.98 4.81
CA PHE A 192 13.78 18.55 3.93
C PHE A 192 13.20 19.84 4.52
N THR A 193 12.88 20.80 3.64
CA THR A 193 12.11 21.99 3.96
C THR A 193 10.72 21.92 3.33
N GLU A 194 9.77 22.72 3.81
CA GLU A 194 8.43 22.79 3.21
C GLU A 194 8.46 23.20 1.74
N ASP A 195 9.33 24.15 1.38
CA ASP A 195 9.52 24.57 -0.01
C ASP A 195 10.08 23.44 -0.89
N MET A 196 10.99 22.62 -0.37
CA MET A 196 11.48 21.45 -1.10
C MET A 196 10.38 20.44 -1.33
N LEU A 197 9.55 20.16 -0.32
CA LEU A 197 8.42 19.24 -0.45
C LEU A 197 7.39 19.76 -1.45
N LYS A 198 7.06 21.05 -1.39
CA LYS A 198 6.16 21.66 -2.37
C LYS A 198 6.71 21.55 -3.80
N ASN A 199 7.98 21.85 -4.00
CA ASN A 199 8.62 21.71 -5.32
C ASN A 199 8.63 20.26 -5.80
N MET A 200 8.85 19.28 -4.92
CA MET A 200 8.79 17.86 -5.24
C MET A 200 7.36 17.45 -5.67
N GLN A 201 6.34 17.92 -4.97
CA GLN A 201 4.93 17.67 -5.31
C GLN A 201 4.58 18.30 -6.65
N ASP A 202 4.92 19.57 -6.85
CA ASP A 202 4.67 20.29 -8.11
C ASP A 202 5.36 19.58 -9.28
N MET A 203 6.61 19.16 -9.10
CA MET A 203 7.35 18.41 -10.11
C MET A 203 6.69 17.06 -10.39
N HIS A 204 6.33 16.29 -9.35
CA HIS A 204 5.72 14.96 -9.53
C HIS A 204 4.39 15.04 -10.26
N PHE A 205 3.48 15.91 -9.81
CA PHE A 205 2.13 15.99 -10.34
C PHE A 205 2.01 16.78 -11.67
N SER A 206 3.05 17.51 -12.07
CA SER A 206 3.13 18.15 -13.38
C SER A 206 3.68 17.25 -14.50
N GLN A 207 4.08 16.01 -14.19
CA GLN A 207 4.68 15.09 -15.16
C GLN A 207 3.75 14.79 -16.34
N LYS A 208 4.24 15.00 -17.54
CA LYS A 208 3.52 14.69 -18.78
C LYS A 208 3.98 13.33 -19.32
N CYS A 209 3.22 12.29 -19.06
CA CYS A 209 3.58 10.92 -19.42
C CYS A 209 3.87 10.72 -20.92
N ASN A 210 3.16 11.43 -21.81
CA ASN A 210 3.38 11.38 -23.27
C ASN A 210 4.77 11.89 -23.69
N GLN A 211 5.45 12.65 -22.85
CA GLN A 211 6.82 13.13 -23.10
C GLN A 211 7.87 12.21 -22.46
N LEU A 212 7.53 11.57 -21.34
CA LEU A 212 8.47 10.85 -20.52
C LEU A 212 8.45 9.33 -20.73
N ILE A 213 7.27 8.76 -21.02
CA ILE A 213 7.13 7.32 -21.26
C ILE A 213 7.40 7.04 -22.73
N LYS A 214 8.34 6.14 -22.99
CA LYS A 214 8.74 5.71 -24.34
C LYS A 214 8.26 4.28 -24.57
N LEU A 215 7.73 4.01 -25.78
CA LEU A 215 7.36 2.69 -26.24
C LEU A 215 8.43 2.16 -27.20
N ASP A 216 8.97 0.99 -26.89
CA ASP A 216 9.74 0.17 -27.84
C ASP A 216 8.78 -0.75 -28.60
N THR A 217 8.47 -0.36 -29.84
CA THR A 217 7.54 -1.12 -30.69
C THR A 217 8.08 -2.49 -31.09
N GLY A 218 9.41 -2.68 -31.09
CA GLY A 218 10.04 -3.98 -31.36
C GLY A 218 9.85 -4.99 -30.22
N ARG A 219 9.66 -4.52 -28.99
CA ARG A 219 9.34 -5.35 -27.81
C ARG A 219 7.85 -5.47 -27.55
N CYS A 220 7.05 -4.56 -28.06
CA CYS A 220 5.60 -4.54 -27.76
C CYS A 220 4.89 -5.68 -28.49
N ILE A 221 4.20 -6.52 -27.71
CA ILE A 221 3.35 -7.61 -28.22
C ILE A 221 1.85 -7.27 -28.16
N GLU A 222 1.50 -6.02 -27.97
CA GLU A 222 0.13 -5.49 -27.96
C GLU A 222 -0.81 -6.18 -26.95
N CYS A 223 -0.27 -6.66 -25.83
CA CYS A 223 -1.00 -7.43 -24.82
C CYS A 223 -1.95 -6.60 -23.93
N SER A 224 -2.07 -5.30 -24.17
CA SER A 224 -2.93 -4.34 -23.45
C SER A 224 -2.71 -4.25 -21.93
N THR A 225 -1.64 -4.84 -21.39
CA THR A 225 -1.37 -4.80 -19.94
C THR A 225 -1.24 -3.36 -19.45
N CYS A 226 -0.57 -2.47 -20.18
CA CYS A 226 -0.41 -1.05 -19.81
C CYS A 226 -1.75 -0.31 -19.73
N ILE A 227 -2.73 -0.69 -20.54
CA ILE A 227 -4.09 -0.16 -20.53
C ILE A 227 -4.82 -0.69 -19.28
N ASP A 228 -4.82 -2.00 -19.06
CA ASP A 228 -5.53 -2.66 -17.97
C ASP A 228 -5.02 -2.26 -16.57
N VAL A 229 -3.74 -1.92 -16.42
CA VAL A 229 -3.17 -1.50 -15.11
C VAL A 229 -3.22 0.01 -14.90
N CYS A 230 -3.72 0.78 -15.86
CA CYS A 230 -3.78 2.23 -15.73
C CYS A 230 -4.99 2.68 -14.92
N PRO A 231 -4.80 3.30 -13.73
CA PRO A 231 -5.92 3.69 -12.86
C PRO A 231 -6.74 4.87 -13.43
N ARG A 232 -6.21 5.54 -14.46
CA ARG A 232 -6.85 6.70 -15.10
C ARG A 232 -7.37 6.41 -16.51
N GLY A 233 -7.20 5.18 -17.03
CA GLY A 233 -7.52 4.89 -18.43
C GLY A 233 -6.77 5.81 -19.40
N ASN A 234 -5.51 6.11 -19.08
CA ASN A 234 -4.72 7.12 -19.80
C ASN A 234 -4.12 6.62 -21.11
N PHE A 235 -4.38 5.36 -21.47
CA PHE A 235 -3.80 4.74 -22.66
C PHE A 235 -4.87 4.13 -23.55
N SER A 236 -4.74 4.31 -24.86
CA SER A 236 -5.41 3.55 -25.90
C SER A 236 -4.40 3.00 -26.91
N LEU A 237 -4.67 1.84 -27.46
CA LEU A 237 -3.87 1.26 -28.53
C LEU A 237 -4.58 1.53 -29.85
N THR A 238 -3.87 2.21 -30.76
CA THR A 238 -4.33 2.52 -32.12
C THR A 238 -3.42 1.84 -33.14
N PRO A 239 -3.79 1.79 -34.44
CA PRO A 239 -2.91 1.30 -35.49
C PRO A 239 -1.57 2.06 -35.58
N GLU A 240 -1.57 3.32 -35.14
CA GLU A 240 -0.40 4.20 -35.11
C GLU A 240 0.46 4.01 -33.86
N GLY A 241 -0.03 3.24 -32.88
CA GLY A 241 0.69 2.94 -31.63
C GLY A 241 -0.10 3.27 -30.36
N LEU A 242 0.63 3.56 -29.29
CA LEU A 242 0.05 3.87 -27.97
C LEU A 242 -0.23 5.37 -27.87
N GLU A 243 -1.50 5.72 -27.65
CA GLU A 243 -1.95 7.10 -27.40
C GLU A 243 -2.17 7.37 -25.92
N TYR A 244 -2.13 8.65 -25.54
CA TYR A 244 -2.19 9.13 -24.16
C TYR A 244 -3.24 10.22 -24.00
N ASP A 245 -4.14 10.06 -23.00
CA ASP A 245 -5.22 11.02 -22.70
C ASP A 245 -4.78 12.20 -21.81
N GLY A 246 -3.55 12.25 -21.36
CA GLY A 246 -3.03 13.32 -20.51
C GLY A 246 -3.49 13.27 -19.05
N LYS A 247 -4.07 12.15 -18.59
CA LYS A 247 -4.60 11.95 -17.21
C LYS A 247 -3.67 11.09 -16.35
N CYS A 248 -2.36 11.27 -16.45
CA CYS A 248 -1.39 10.40 -15.81
C CYS A 248 -1.24 10.68 -14.30
N GLU A 249 -1.31 9.64 -13.47
CA GLU A 249 -0.93 9.67 -12.05
C GLU A 249 0.59 9.65 -11.83
N PHE A 250 1.37 9.43 -12.85
CA PHE A 250 2.79 9.13 -12.81
C PHE A 250 3.15 7.99 -11.83
N CYS A 251 2.26 7.03 -11.70
CA CYS A 251 2.37 5.89 -10.79
C CYS A 251 3.27 4.77 -11.30
N LEU A 252 3.69 4.82 -12.56
CA LEU A 252 4.56 3.87 -13.25
C LEU A 252 4.01 2.43 -13.35
N ALA A 253 2.73 2.20 -13.05
CA ALA A 253 2.12 0.87 -13.12
C ALA A 253 2.26 0.24 -14.51
N CYS A 254 2.08 1.02 -15.59
CA CYS A 254 2.23 0.56 -16.98
C CYS A 254 3.64 0.08 -17.29
N ILE A 255 4.67 0.75 -16.78
CA ILE A 255 6.08 0.40 -17.00
C ILE A 255 6.46 -0.82 -16.17
N GLN A 256 6.14 -0.79 -14.87
CA GLN A 256 6.50 -1.84 -13.92
C GLN A 256 5.83 -3.19 -14.22
N ASN A 257 4.63 -3.17 -14.81
CA ASN A 257 3.88 -4.40 -15.09
C ASN A 257 3.94 -4.84 -16.58
N CYS A 258 4.69 -4.15 -17.43
CA CYS A 258 4.85 -4.56 -18.83
C CYS A 258 5.65 -5.88 -18.92
N PRO A 259 5.05 -6.99 -19.42
CA PRO A 259 5.72 -8.30 -19.44
C PRO A 259 6.92 -8.36 -20.37
N GLN A 260 6.99 -7.47 -21.38
CA GLN A 260 8.06 -7.40 -22.36
C GLN A 260 9.05 -6.24 -22.09
N HIS A 261 8.85 -5.49 -20.99
CA HIS A 261 9.63 -4.27 -20.71
C HIS A 261 9.65 -3.30 -21.90
N ALA A 262 8.57 -3.29 -22.68
CA ALA A 262 8.43 -2.44 -23.86
C ALA A 262 8.22 -0.96 -23.50
N LEU A 263 7.73 -0.67 -22.28
CA LEU A 263 7.59 0.69 -21.79
C LEU A 263 8.75 1.05 -20.86
N SER A 264 9.28 2.25 -21.04
CA SER A 264 10.37 2.79 -20.23
C SER A 264 10.21 4.30 -20.03
N LEU A 265 10.86 4.85 -18.99
CA LEU A 265 11.08 6.28 -18.89
C LEU A 265 12.37 6.65 -19.62
N GLU A 266 12.46 7.90 -20.05
CA GLU A 266 13.70 8.41 -20.63
C GLU A 266 14.88 8.29 -19.64
N ARG A 267 14.61 8.58 -18.36
CA ARG A 267 15.58 8.44 -17.27
C ARG A 267 15.10 7.35 -16.31
N GLU A 268 15.69 6.18 -16.43
CA GLU A 268 15.54 5.09 -15.48
C GLU A 268 16.93 4.65 -14.98
N ARG A 269 16.97 4.26 -13.70
CA ARG A 269 18.21 3.73 -13.12
C ARG A 269 18.61 2.39 -13.75
N ASN A 270 17.62 1.52 -14.00
CA ASN A 270 17.83 0.23 -14.67
C ASN A 270 16.56 -0.15 -15.46
N LYS A 271 16.67 -0.16 -16.80
CA LYS A 271 15.54 -0.44 -17.69
C LYS A 271 15.15 -1.93 -17.75
N ASP A 272 16.01 -2.81 -17.31
CA ASP A 272 15.76 -4.27 -17.30
C ASP A 272 15.20 -4.77 -15.97
N ALA A 273 15.19 -3.92 -14.94
CA ALA A 273 14.64 -4.25 -13.62
C ALA A 273 13.24 -3.68 -13.46
N ARG A 274 12.30 -4.52 -13.04
CA ARG A 274 10.90 -4.18 -12.76
C ARG A 274 10.48 -4.76 -11.42
N TYR A 275 9.50 -4.12 -10.79
CA TYR A 275 8.98 -4.55 -9.50
C TYR A 275 7.46 -4.69 -9.53
N ARG A 276 6.98 -5.77 -8.98
CA ARG A 276 5.63 -6.00 -8.48
C ARG A 276 5.75 -6.76 -7.17
N HIS A 277 4.92 -6.42 -6.19
CA HIS A 277 4.93 -7.13 -4.92
C HIS A 277 4.73 -8.65 -5.15
N PRO A 278 5.57 -9.54 -4.58
CA PRO A 278 5.54 -10.97 -4.89
C PRO A 278 4.19 -11.64 -4.57
N ASP A 279 3.48 -11.19 -3.53
CA ASP A 279 2.19 -11.73 -3.09
C ASP A 279 0.99 -11.04 -3.77
N VAL A 280 1.23 -10.25 -4.82
CA VAL A 280 0.19 -9.59 -5.61
C VAL A 280 0.34 -9.94 -7.07
N SER A 281 -0.64 -10.63 -7.62
CA SER A 281 -0.64 -11.04 -9.03
C SER A 281 -0.93 -9.85 -9.96
N LEU A 282 -0.45 -9.95 -11.20
CA LEU A 282 -0.80 -8.98 -12.26
C LEU A 282 -2.31 -8.82 -12.43
N ASN A 283 -3.06 -9.93 -12.33
CA ASN A 283 -4.53 -9.90 -12.48
C ASN A 283 -5.21 -9.11 -11.36
N GLU A 284 -4.66 -9.10 -10.16
CA GLU A 284 -5.19 -8.27 -9.07
C GLU A 284 -4.95 -6.78 -9.34
N ILE A 285 -3.77 -6.41 -9.85
CA ILE A 285 -3.49 -5.01 -10.24
C ILE A 285 -4.40 -4.59 -11.40
N LYS A 286 -4.59 -5.45 -12.41
CA LYS A 286 -5.53 -5.19 -13.51
C LYS A 286 -6.96 -4.98 -12.98
N ARG A 287 -7.46 -5.86 -12.11
CA ARG A 287 -8.80 -5.70 -11.50
C ARG A 287 -8.93 -4.44 -10.67
N ALA A 288 -7.86 -4.05 -9.97
CA ALA A 288 -7.85 -2.83 -9.17
C ALA A 288 -7.95 -1.56 -10.02
N ASN A 289 -7.28 -1.53 -11.17
CA ASN A 289 -7.00 -0.29 -11.89
C ASN A 289 -7.72 -0.14 -13.23
N LYS A 290 -8.13 -1.23 -13.88
CA LYS A 290 -8.74 -1.18 -15.23
C LYS A 290 -9.92 -0.21 -15.28
N GLN A 291 -9.87 0.71 -16.26
CA GLN A 291 -10.92 1.70 -16.58
C GLN A 291 -11.82 1.24 -17.73
#